data_b159d6e82650b0aa1aa094c3762ab842
#
_entry.id   b159d6e82650b0aa1aa094c3762ab842
#
_cell.length_a   1.000
_cell.length_b   1.000
_cell.length_c   1.000
_cell.angle_alpha   90.00
_cell.angle_beta   90.00
_cell.angle_gamma   90.00
#
_symmetry.space_group_name_H-M   'P 1'
#
loop_
_entity.id
_entity.type
_entity.pdbx_description
1 polymer ?
#
loop_
_entity_poly.entity_id
_entity_poly.type
_entity_poly.pdbx_seq_one_letter_code
_entity_poly.pdbx_strand_id
1 'polypeptide(L)'
;REPLSRRTLLRWGAVGGAGLAVGPLAACAGPTGAPGPGTLTLGLNRSLVSLDNKLNQFDAAVTVQRAVRQALTRIGPGMKPRLVLADRFEMAEPTAWTVRLREGLRYSDGSPVTVEDVATALRMYGQVNGSFLLGLFPELPTVEKTGARTFLLHTEKPVPVLDRLMANIHITPAAANKPEELQSGLGSGPYRVLRANSGAGEYTLGRNPRYWGPRPRIDTVRVRFVPEESSRVVALRSGEVDVVDTLTPDSAEQLTGLPGVQIEETSGVRMCQLFYNFRKPQGHPLADPRVRRALTYAIDGEALVNDVLNGSAEEAGGVVPLALEGAVRTGSYTYDPAKARRLLTSLGATDLRIKVIWETGEFAADTSVMEAVLDMLKAVGVRATLQQFEPGGDILTWRQGRAGDWDVIGNGYGSPTGQALTTLQGMYGGTAAKERTRDAFMGYVVPRVEQQLRAAATEVDDTERARKLAVVQHAIWETWPSLWAFASKTLLARRSRVQGLSLLPINSYDLSAVRLEG
;
A
#
# COMPACT_ATOMS: atom_id res chain seq x y z
N ARG A 1 -43.40 30.98 -1.07
CA ARG A 1 -43.65 29.89 -0.10
C ARG A 1 -42.63 30.03 0.99
N GLU A 2 -43.10 30.49 2.17
CA GLU A 2 -42.27 30.76 3.35
C GLU A 2 -41.86 29.47 4.06
N PRO A 3 -40.72 29.43 4.77
CA PRO A 3 -40.24 28.26 5.52
C PRO A 3 -40.93 28.17 6.87
N LEU A 4 -41.40 26.97 7.20
CA LEU A 4 -42.08 26.64 8.46
C LEU A 4 -41.08 26.68 9.64
N SER A 5 -41.44 27.44 10.68
CA SER A 5 -40.69 27.69 11.89
C SER A 5 -40.78 26.49 12.89
N ARG A 6 -39.66 26.25 13.58
CA ARG A 6 -39.48 25.16 14.58
C ARG A 6 -40.46 25.17 15.79
N ARG A 7 -41.38 26.13 15.88
CA ARG A 7 -42.31 26.26 17.01
C ARG A 7 -43.67 25.54 16.83
N THR A 8 -43.95 24.98 15.63
CA THR A 8 -45.24 24.35 15.33
C THR A 8 -45.29 22.83 15.59
N LEU A 9 -44.15 22.20 15.92
CA LEU A 9 -44.03 20.75 16.13
C LEU A 9 -44.19 20.28 17.59
N LEU A 10 -44.44 21.20 18.54
CA LEU A 10 -44.49 20.86 19.99
C LEU A 10 -45.90 20.92 20.61
N ARG A 11 -47.00 20.93 19.82
CA ARG A 11 -48.35 21.10 20.33
C ARG A 11 -49.37 19.99 20.04
N TRP A 12 -48.92 18.79 19.67
CA TRP A 12 -49.84 17.65 19.50
C TRP A 12 -49.31 16.42 20.23
N GLY A 13 -49.53 16.32 21.50
CA GLY A 13 -49.12 15.18 22.30
C GLY A 13 -49.61 15.21 23.72
N ALA A 14 -50.93 15.29 23.91
CA ALA A 14 -51.55 14.92 25.20
C ALA A 14 -53.02 14.69 24.96
N VAL A 15 -53.45 13.45 24.97
CA VAL A 15 -54.71 12.91 25.60
C VAL A 15 -54.87 11.44 25.12
N GLY A 16 -55.03 10.52 26.09
CA GLY A 16 -55.51 9.17 25.81
C GLY A 16 -54.75 8.07 26.56
N GLY A 17 -55.10 7.86 27.81
CA GLY A 17 -54.52 6.80 28.67
C GLY A 17 -55.24 5.45 28.49
N ALA A 18 -54.65 4.47 29.13
CA ALA A 18 -55.10 3.13 29.52
C ALA A 18 -54.88 1.96 28.52
N GLY A 19 -54.07 1.00 29.00
CA GLY A 19 -54.01 -0.34 28.44
C GLY A 19 -52.66 -1.02 28.65
N LEU A 20 -52.44 -1.61 29.82
CA LEU A 20 -51.31 -2.48 30.14
C LEU A 20 -51.29 -3.70 29.21
N ALA A 21 -50.21 -3.84 28.42
CA ALA A 21 -49.69 -5.14 28.00
C ALA A 21 -48.18 -5.05 27.92
N VAL A 22 -47.52 -5.57 28.96
CA VAL A 22 -46.07 -5.77 29.01
C VAL A 22 -45.76 -6.93 28.07
N GLY A 23 -45.47 -6.65 26.81
CA GLY A 23 -44.80 -7.57 25.90
C GLY A 23 -43.28 -7.34 25.99
N PRO A 24 -42.44 -8.36 25.99
CA PRO A 24 -41.00 -8.14 25.96
C PRO A 24 -40.62 -7.49 24.64
N LEU A 25 -40.14 -6.27 24.68
CA LEU A 25 -39.39 -5.65 23.61
C LEU A 25 -38.16 -6.55 23.34
N ALA A 26 -38.31 -7.46 22.38
CA ALA A 26 -37.16 -8.08 21.74
C ALA A 26 -36.38 -6.96 21.04
N ALA A 27 -35.44 -6.38 21.77
CA ALA A 27 -34.42 -5.53 21.19
C ALA A 27 -33.74 -6.34 20.09
N CYS A 28 -33.85 -5.91 18.85
CA CYS A 28 -32.99 -6.35 17.78
C CYS A 28 -31.55 -5.89 18.08
N ALA A 29 -30.94 -6.51 19.10
CA ALA A 29 -29.51 -6.54 19.23
C ALA A 29 -29.01 -7.45 18.10
N GLY A 30 -28.46 -6.88 17.05
CA GLY A 30 -27.66 -7.62 16.11
C GLY A 30 -26.58 -8.41 16.88
N PRO A 31 -26.06 -9.51 16.35
CA PRO A 31 -25.18 -10.40 17.09
C PRO A 31 -23.84 -9.72 17.41
N THR A 32 -23.78 -8.97 18.50
CA THR A 32 -22.55 -8.52 19.17
C THR A 32 -22.08 -9.63 20.12
N GLY A 33 -21.94 -10.85 19.60
CA GLY A 33 -21.34 -11.94 20.35
C GLY A 33 -19.82 -11.89 20.19
N ALA A 34 -19.09 -12.06 21.30
CA ALA A 34 -17.66 -12.35 21.24
C ALA A 34 -17.37 -13.45 20.20
N PRO A 35 -16.24 -13.38 19.47
CA PRO A 35 -15.90 -14.38 18.46
C PRO A 35 -15.94 -15.78 19.08
N GLY A 36 -16.66 -16.71 18.45
CA GLY A 36 -16.70 -18.10 18.92
C GLY A 36 -15.31 -18.76 18.84
N PRO A 37 -15.09 -19.84 19.61
CA PRO A 37 -13.85 -20.60 19.49
C PRO A 37 -13.64 -21.01 18.03
N GLY A 38 -12.46 -20.74 17.43
CA GLY A 38 -12.17 -21.01 16.04
C GLY A 38 -12.50 -19.87 15.05
N THR A 39 -13.03 -18.75 15.53
CA THR A 39 -13.24 -17.55 14.72
C THR A 39 -12.17 -16.50 14.99
N LEU A 40 -11.50 -16.04 13.91
CA LEU A 40 -10.59 -14.90 13.92
C LEU A 40 -11.35 -13.68 13.37
N THR A 41 -11.31 -12.57 14.09
CA THR A 41 -11.94 -11.32 13.63
C THR A 41 -10.87 -10.26 13.38
N LEU A 42 -10.85 -9.73 12.14
CA LEU A 42 -9.95 -8.67 11.70
C LEU A 42 -10.69 -7.34 11.68
N GLY A 43 -10.13 -6.31 12.31
CA GLY A 43 -10.59 -4.93 12.25
C GLY A 43 -9.68 -4.12 11.32
N LEU A 44 -10.13 -3.82 10.10
CA LEU A 44 -9.34 -3.14 9.08
C LEU A 44 -9.66 -1.65 9.03
N ASN A 45 -8.64 -0.82 8.79
CA ASN A 45 -8.78 0.64 8.67
C ASN A 45 -9.42 1.09 7.35
N ARG A 46 -9.34 0.27 6.31
CA ARG A 46 -9.93 0.55 4.99
C ARG A 46 -10.89 -0.55 4.57
N SER A 47 -11.98 -0.14 3.93
CA SER A 47 -12.99 -1.08 3.43
C SER A 47 -12.44 -1.95 2.31
N LEU A 48 -12.73 -3.23 2.39
CA LEU A 48 -12.53 -4.15 1.28
C LEU A 48 -13.67 -3.97 0.26
N VAL A 49 -13.52 -2.99 -0.62
CA VAL A 49 -14.52 -2.65 -1.64
C VAL A 49 -14.72 -3.80 -2.64
N SER A 50 -13.67 -4.55 -2.91
CA SER A 50 -13.69 -5.67 -3.85
C SER A 50 -12.66 -6.73 -3.48
N LEU A 51 -12.99 -7.99 -3.73
CA LEU A 51 -12.02 -9.09 -3.73
C LEU A 51 -11.16 -9.12 -5.00
N ASP A 52 -11.52 -8.33 -5.99
CA ASP A 52 -10.73 -8.14 -7.19
C ASP A 52 -9.59 -7.15 -6.93
N ASN A 53 -8.36 -7.62 -6.84
CA ASN A 53 -7.19 -6.78 -6.55
C ASN A 53 -6.81 -5.84 -7.70
N LYS A 54 -7.41 -5.97 -8.88
CA LYS A 54 -7.29 -4.98 -9.96
C LYS A 54 -7.93 -3.64 -9.57
N LEU A 55 -8.98 -3.70 -8.73
CA LEU A 55 -9.78 -2.55 -8.32
C LEU A 55 -9.47 -2.06 -6.90
N ASN A 56 -8.93 -2.95 -6.05
CA ASN A 56 -8.66 -2.66 -4.63
C ASN A 56 -7.26 -3.14 -4.26
N GLN A 57 -6.33 -2.19 -4.12
CA GLN A 57 -4.89 -2.44 -3.98
C GLN A 57 -4.35 -1.93 -2.63
N PHE A 58 -5.23 -1.65 -1.66
CA PHE A 58 -4.81 -1.20 -0.34
C PHE A 58 -4.22 -2.35 0.46
N ASP A 59 -3.18 -2.07 1.22
CA ASP A 59 -2.35 -3.05 1.93
C ASP A 59 -3.17 -4.02 2.79
N ALA A 60 -4.10 -3.53 3.60
CA ALA A 60 -4.97 -4.35 4.44
C ALA A 60 -5.84 -5.33 3.62
N ALA A 61 -6.33 -4.89 2.45
CA ALA A 61 -7.12 -5.74 1.55
C ALA A 61 -6.31 -6.90 0.98
N VAL A 62 -5.01 -6.72 0.78
CA VAL A 62 -4.12 -7.73 0.20
C VAL A 62 -4.13 -9.02 1.02
N THR A 63 -4.14 -8.94 2.35
CA THR A 63 -4.21 -10.12 3.22
C THR A 63 -5.48 -10.93 2.96
N VAL A 64 -6.63 -10.27 2.88
CA VAL A 64 -7.94 -10.92 2.67
C VAL A 64 -8.04 -11.46 1.24
N GLN A 65 -7.63 -10.68 0.26
CA GLN A 65 -7.64 -11.10 -1.14
C GLN A 65 -6.77 -12.35 -1.35
N ARG A 66 -5.56 -12.39 -0.78
CA ARG A 66 -4.64 -13.54 -0.85
C ARG A 66 -5.14 -14.76 -0.09
N ALA A 67 -5.98 -14.59 0.93
CA ALA A 67 -6.62 -15.69 1.61
C ALA A 67 -7.64 -16.42 0.72
N VAL A 68 -8.25 -15.72 -0.24
CA VAL A 68 -9.27 -16.25 -1.16
C VAL A 68 -8.68 -16.59 -2.52
N ARG A 69 -7.81 -15.74 -3.06
CA ARG A 69 -7.24 -15.86 -4.40
C ARG A 69 -5.73 -15.96 -4.34
N GLN A 70 -5.16 -16.73 -5.21
CA GLN A 70 -3.72 -16.93 -5.27
C GLN A 70 -3.15 -16.48 -6.60
N ALA A 71 -1.85 -16.14 -6.57
CA ALA A 71 -1.02 -15.85 -7.72
C ALA A 71 -0.05 -17.02 -7.99
N LEU A 72 0.74 -16.95 -9.04
CA LEU A 72 1.79 -17.96 -9.32
C LEU A 72 2.84 -18.00 -8.20
N THR A 73 3.17 -16.83 -7.67
CA THR A 73 4.13 -16.60 -6.59
C THR A 73 3.50 -15.70 -5.52
N ARG A 74 4.20 -15.48 -4.41
CA ARG A 74 3.88 -14.45 -3.40
C ARG A 74 5.17 -13.90 -2.79
N ILE A 75 5.13 -12.67 -2.31
CA ILE A 75 6.20 -12.14 -1.48
C ILE A 75 6.07 -12.73 -0.08
N GLY A 76 7.14 -13.34 0.41
CA GLY A 76 7.22 -13.99 1.71
C GLY A 76 8.20 -13.28 2.65
N PRO A 77 8.53 -13.92 3.78
CA PRO A 77 9.55 -13.42 4.71
C PRO A 77 10.87 -13.10 4.01
N GLY A 78 11.54 -12.04 4.49
CA GLY A 78 12.76 -11.53 3.88
C GLY A 78 12.54 -10.89 2.52
N MET A 79 11.29 -10.53 2.20
CA MET A 79 10.89 -9.88 0.95
C MET A 79 11.27 -10.68 -0.30
N LYS A 80 11.34 -12.02 -0.18
CA LYS A 80 11.69 -12.93 -1.28
C LYS A 80 10.46 -13.57 -1.90
N PRO A 81 10.42 -13.80 -3.22
CA PRO A 81 9.32 -14.51 -3.86
C PRO A 81 9.29 -15.98 -3.41
N ARG A 82 8.09 -16.51 -3.23
CA ARG A 82 7.82 -17.92 -2.93
C ARG A 82 6.82 -18.47 -3.92
N LEU A 83 7.03 -19.69 -4.37
CA LEU A 83 6.12 -20.40 -5.26
C LEU A 83 4.80 -20.70 -4.55
N VAL A 84 3.67 -20.42 -5.21
CA VAL A 84 2.31 -20.68 -4.70
C VAL A 84 1.57 -21.59 -5.67
N LEU A 85 0.91 -21.07 -6.71
CA LEU A 85 0.28 -21.91 -7.74
C LEU A 85 1.30 -22.57 -8.66
N ALA A 86 2.46 -21.95 -8.84
CA ALA A 86 3.58 -22.56 -9.53
C ALA A 86 4.38 -23.47 -8.58
N ASP A 87 4.90 -24.60 -9.11
CA ASP A 87 5.94 -25.41 -8.49
C ASP A 87 7.30 -25.24 -9.18
N ARG A 88 7.32 -24.55 -10.34
CA ARG A 88 8.52 -24.12 -11.05
C ARG A 88 8.27 -22.73 -11.65
N PHE A 89 9.23 -21.83 -11.48
CA PHE A 89 9.23 -20.49 -12.06
C PHE A 89 10.69 -20.05 -12.24
N GLU A 90 11.24 -20.25 -13.42
CA GLU A 90 12.66 -20.09 -13.69
C GLU A 90 12.88 -19.35 -15.02
N MET A 91 13.85 -18.46 -15.04
CA MET A 91 14.28 -17.80 -16.27
C MET A 91 14.98 -18.83 -17.16
N ALA A 92 14.39 -19.15 -18.30
CA ALA A 92 14.97 -20.04 -19.32
C ALA A 92 15.88 -19.25 -20.26
N GLU A 93 15.45 -18.05 -20.62
CA GLU A 93 16.15 -17.08 -21.45
C GLU A 93 15.88 -15.68 -20.92
N PRO A 94 16.66 -14.65 -21.27
CA PRO A 94 16.45 -13.28 -20.78
C PRO A 94 15.03 -12.74 -20.96
N THR A 95 14.30 -13.18 -21.98
CA THR A 95 12.93 -12.77 -22.31
C THR A 95 11.90 -13.89 -22.15
N ALA A 96 12.29 -15.05 -21.58
CA ALA A 96 11.39 -16.19 -21.44
C ALA A 96 11.55 -16.87 -20.07
N TRP A 97 10.43 -17.09 -19.39
CA TRP A 97 10.39 -17.78 -18.10
C TRP A 97 9.58 -19.07 -18.22
N THR A 98 10.18 -20.19 -17.82
CA THR A 98 9.48 -21.48 -17.72
C THR A 98 8.69 -21.51 -16.42
N VAL A 99 7.39 -21.78 -16.56
CA VAL A 99 6.47 -21.90 -15.42
C VAL A 99 5.75 -23.25 -15.50
N ARG A 100 5.61 -23.89 -14.33
CA ARG A 100 4.79 -25.08 -14.19
C ARG A 100 3.81 -24.91 -13.04
N LEU A 101 2.52 -25.15 -13.29
CA LEU A 101 1.49 -25.21 -12.25
C LEU A 101 1.61 -26.50 -11.43
N ARG A 102 1.35 -26.40 -10.13
CA ARG A 102 1.24 -27.56 -9.25
C ARG A 102 0.18 -28.54 -9.75
N GLU A 103 0.32 -29.78 -9.37
CA GLU A 103 -0.69 -30.80 -9.64
C GLU A 103 -1.88 -30.65 -8.70
N GLY A 104 -3.08 -31.02 -9.18
CA GLY A 104 -4.28 -31.08 -8.36
C GLY A 104 -4.86 -29.73 -7.93
N LEU A 105 -4.39 -28.61 -8.49
CA LEU A 105 -4.94 -27.30 -8.19
C LEU A 105 -6.41 -27.19 -8.56
N ARG A 106 -7.23 -26.70 -7.61
CA ARG A 106 -8.67 -26.48 -7.81
C ARG A 106 -9.10 -25.16 -7.21
N TYR A 107 -10.10 -24.57 -7.82
CA TYR A 107 -10.86 -23.49 -7.23
C TYR A 107 -11.85 -24.02 -6.16
N SER A 108 -12.44 -23.13 -5.39
CA SER A 108 -13.37 -23.48 -4.31
C SER A 108 -14.67 -24.13 -4.78
N ASP A 109 -15.06 -23.98 -6.04
CA ASP A 109 -16.17 -24.67 -6.69
C ASP A 109 -15.79 -26.09 -7.18
N GLY A 110 -14.50 -26.39 -7.26
CA GLY A 110 -13.96 -27.67 -7.70
C GLY A 110 -13.44 -27.69 -9.13
N SER A 111 -13.63 -26.63 -9.92
CA SER A 111 -13.03 -26.51 -11.25
C SER A 111 -11.51 -26.48 -11.16
N PRO A 112 -10.80 -27.03 -12.15
CA PRO A 112 -9.33 -27.04 -12.15
C PRO A 112 -8.75 -25.65 -12.43
N VAL A 113 -7.58 -25.36 -11.85
CA VAL A 113 -6.76 -24.20 -12.25
C VAL A 113 -5.93 -24.59 -13.47
N THR A 114 -5.98 -23.80 -14.52
CA THR A 114 -5.40 -24.11 -15.83
C THR A 114 -4.43 -23.02 -16.31
N VAL A 115 -3.65 -23.33 -17.34
CA VAL A 115 -2.79 -22.35 -18.03
C VAL A 115 -3.62 -21.24 -18.69
N GLU A 116 -4.82 -21.57 -19.18
CA GLU A 116 -5.73 -20.57 -19.78
C GLU A 116 -6.21 -19.55 -18.76
N ASP A 117 -6.37 -19.93 -17.49
CA ASP A 117 -6.71 -18.99 -16.42
C ASP A 117 -5.59 -17.96 -16.22
N VAL A 118 -4.32 -18.39 -16.32
CA VAL A 118 -3.17 -17.49 -16.24
C VAL A 118 -3.16 -16.50 -17.42
N ALA A 119 -3.36 -17.00 -18.64
CA ALA A 119 -3.39 -16.17 -19.83
C ALA A 119 -4.55 -15.15 -19.78
N THR A 120 -5.72 -15.61 -19.32
CA THR A 120 -6.89 -14.74 -19.17
C THR A 120 -6.67 -13.69 -18.08
N ALA A 121 -6.09 -14.06 -16.92
CA ALA A 121 -5.78 -13.10 -15.87
C ALA A 121 -4.88 -11.98 -16.39
N LEU A 122 -3.77 -12.30 -17.06
CA LEU A 122 -2.86 -11.31 -17.63
C LEU A 122 -3.57 -10.38 -18.63
N ARG A 123 -4.39 -10.94 -19.52
CA ARG A 123 -5.18 -10.15 -20.47
C ARG A 123 -6.15 -9.19 -19.77
N MET A 124 -6.86 -9.68 -18.73
CA MET A 124 -7.80 -8.86 -17.97
C MET A 124 -7.11 -7.73 -17.20
N TYR A 125 -5.95 -8.01 -16.61
CA TYR A 125 -5.15 -6.94 -15.96
C TYR A 125 -4.73 -5.90 -16.98
N GLY A 126 -4.37 -6.29 -18.21
CA GLY A 126 -4.00 -5.38 -19.28
C GLY A 126 -5.10 -4.42 -19.74
N GLN A 127 -6.38 -4.74 -19.44
CA GLN A 127 -7.53 -3.93 -19.81
C GLN A 127 -7.92 -2.87 -18.76
N VAL A 128 -7.35 -2.92 -17.55
CA VAL A 128 -7.68 -1.95 -16.47
C VAL A 128 -6.87 -0.67 -16.63
N ASN A 129 -7.52 0.38 -17.08
CA ASN A 129 -6.89 1.69 -17.19
C ASN A 129 -6.56 2.27 -15.80
N GLY A 130 -5.34 2.82 -15.66
CA GLY A 130 -4.91 3.48 -14.43
C GLY A 130 -4.61 2.54 -13.25
N SER A 131 -4.52 1.23 -13.49
CA SER A 131 -4.12 0.28 -12.44
C SER A 131 -2.69 0.55 -11.97
N PHE A 132 -2.52 0.74 -10.67
CA PHE A 132 -1.20 0.82 -10.05
C PHE A 132 -0.36 -0.43 -10.32
N LEU A 133 -0.98 -1.62 -10.28
CA LEU A 133 -0.28 -2.89 -10.53
C LEU A 133 0.26 -2.98 -11.97
N LEU A 134 -0.47 -2.46 -12.95
CA LEU A 134 0.04 -2.37 -14.33
C LEU A 134 1.25 -1.45 -14.45
N GLY A 135 1.28 -0.39 -13.65
CA GLY A 135 2.42 0.54 -13.61
C GLY A 135 3.72 -0.08 -13.09
N LEU A 136 3.64 -1.23 -12.41
CA LEU A 136 4.81 -1.99 -11.94
C LEU A 136 5.46 -2.81 -13.05
N PHE A 137 4.68 -3.22 -14.06
CA PHE A 137 5.20 -4.02 -15.17
C PHE A 137 5.75 -3.11 -16.26
N PRO A 138 7.00 -3.32 -16.70
CA PRO A 138 7.49 -2.68 -17.93
C PRO A 138 6.58 -3.02 -19.13
N GLU A 139 6.19 -4.29 -19.19
CA GLU A 139 5.22 -4.86 -20.09
C GLU A 139 4.58 -6.11 -19.45
N LEU A 140 3.35 -6.43 -19.82
CA LEU A 140 2.73 -7.68 -19.39
C LEU A 140 3.27 -8.84 -20.24
N PRO A 141 3.66 -9.96 -19.62
CA PRO A 141 4.11 -11.12 -20.38
C PRO A 141 2.95 -11.77 -21.15
N THR A 142 3.28 -12.40 -22.26
CA THR A 142 2.37 -13.29 -22.99
C THR A 142 2.59 -14.73 -22.55
N VAL A 143 1.54 -15.56 -22.67
CA VAL A 143 1.55 -16.97 -22.27
C VAL A 143 1.62 -17.85 -23.50
N GLU A 144 2.65 -18.69 -23.60
CA GLU A 144 2.76 -19.77 -24.57
C GLU A 144 2.62 -21.12 -23.86
N LYS A 145 1.55 -21.82 -24.13
CA LYS A 145 1.28 -23.13 -23.54
C LYS A 145 2.18 -24.19 -24.17
N THR A 146 3.02 -24.84 -23.35
CA THR A 146 3.94 -25.92 -23.78
C THR A 146 3.49 -27.30 -23.30
N GLY A 147 2.49 -27.38 -22.41
CA GLY A 147 1.94 -28.63 -21.91
C GLY A 147 0.66 -28.43 -21.09
N ALA A 148 0.15 -29.49 -20.48
CA ALA A 148 -1.08 -29.42 -19.70
C ALA A 148 -0.98 -28.44 -18.51
N ARG A 149 0.20 -28.37 -17.87
CA ARG A 149 0.50 -27.54 -16.70
C ARG A 149 1.74 -26.66 -16.90
N THR A 150 2.42 -26.76 -18.05
CA THR A 150 3.65 -26.04 -18.37
C THR A 150 3.41 -24.99 -19.43
N PHE A 151 4.07 -23.85 -19.28
CA PHE A 151 3.99 -22.74 -20.23
C PHE A 151 5.23 -21.85 -20.11
N LEU A 152 5.45 -21.03 -21.11
CA LEU A 152 6.40 -19.93 -21.09
C LEU A 152 5.67 -18.60 -20.88
N LEU A 153 6.31 -17.74 -20.10
CA LEU A 153 5.97 -16.33 -20.05
C LEU A 153 7.01 -15.57 -20.87
N HIS A 154 6.57 -14.95 -21.95
CA HIS A 154 7.43 -14.18 -22.85
C HIS A 154 7.26 -12.70 -22.65
N THR A 155 8.37 -11.95 -22.72
CA THR A 155 8.42 -10.50 -22.73
C THR A 155 9.26 -10.03 -23.92
N GLU A 156 9.02 -8.80 -24.43
CA GLU A 156 9.83 -8.23 -25.54
C GLU A 156 11.25 -7.89 -25.07
N LYS A 157 11.39 -7.53 -23.79
CA LYS A 157 12.66 -7.17 -23.16
C LYS A 157 12.87 -8.02 -21.91
N PRO A 158 14.11 -8.23 -21.47
CA PRO A 158 14.38 -8.92 -20.20
C PRO A 158 13.63 -8.29 -19.03
N VAL A 159 12.95 -9.12 -18.23
CA VAL A 159 12.28 -8.72 -16.99
C VAL A 159 12.76 -9.64 -15.87
N PRO A 160 13.92 -9.35 -15.27
CA PRO A 160 14.60 -10.25 -14.34
C PRO A 160 13.88 -10.46 -13.00
N VAL A 161 12.84 -9.68 -12.72
CA VAL A 161 12.02 -9.73 -11.49
C VAL A 161 10.58 -10.16 -11.77
N LEU A 162 10.35 -10.89 -12.87
CA LEU A 162 9.00 -11.28 -13.29
C LEU A 162 8.29 -12.15 -12.24
N ASP A 163 9.02 -13.01 -11.54
CA ASP A 163 8.51 -13.82 -10.44
C ASP A 163 7.90 -12.97 -9.31
N ARG A 164 8.47 -11.81 -9.01
CA ARG A 164 7.96 -10.85 -8.01
C ARG A 164 6.76 -10.07 -8.50
N LEU A 165 6.78 -9.69 -9.78
CA LEU A 165 5.67 -8.99 -10.41
C LEU A 165 4.43 -9.89 -10.46
N MET A 166 4.62 -11.16 -10.82
CA MET A 166 3.54 -12.17 -10.86
C MET A 166 2.93 -12.48 -9.50
N ALA A 167 3.56 -12.10 -8.39
CA ALA A 167 2.97 -12.19 -7.04
C ALA A 167 1.73 -11.29 -6.85
N ASN A 168 1.53 -10.32 -7.73
CA ASN A 168 0.43 -9.36 -7.69
C ASN A 168 -0.69 -9.67 -8.70
N ILE A 169 -0.52 -10.70 -9.53
CA ILE A 169 -1.51 -11.13 -10.51
C ILE A 169 -2.29 -12.32 -9.95
N HIS A 170 -3.47 -12.06 -9.41
CA HIS A 170 -4.34 -13.13 -8.90
C HIS A 170 -4.97 -13.91 -10.05
N ILE A 171 -4.91 -15.24 -9.96
CA ILE A 171 -5.47 -16.13 -10.97
C ILE A 171 -6.90 -16.51 -10.58
N THR A 172 -7.81 -16.27 -11.50
CA THR A 172 -9.24 -16.60 -11.39
C THR A 172 -9.66 -17.46 -12.58
N PRO A 173 -10.75 -18.23 -12.52
CA PRO A 173 -11.20 -19.01 -13.66
C PRO A 173 -11.39 -18.15 -14.91
N ALA A 174 -10.92 -18.63 -16.06
CA ALA A 174 -11.05 -17.90 -17.34
C ALA A 174 -12.52 -17.63 -17.70
N ALA A 175 -13.43 -18.49 -17.24
CA ALA A 175 -14.87 -18.30 -17.41
C ALA A 175 -15.46 -17.22 -16.49
N ALA A 176 -14.84 -16.96 -15.34
CA ALA A 176 -15.29 -15.97 -14.35
C ALA A 176 -14.67 -14.61 -14.64
N ASN A 177 -15.08 -13.97 -15.72
CA ASN A 177 -14.52 -12.69 -16.18
C ASN A 177 -15.47 -11.50 -16.05
N LYS A 178 -16.68 -11.71 -15.48
CA LYS A 178 -17.64 -10.64 -15.19
C LYS A 178 -17.39 -10.04 -13.80
N PRO A 179 -17.67 -8.75 -13.58
CA PRO A 179 -17.49 -8.09 -12.28
C PRO A 179 -18.15 -8.83 -11.11
N GLU A 180 -19.36 -9.38 -11.31
CA GLU A 180 -20.12 -10.10 -10.30
C GLU A 180 -19.43 -11.41 -9.90
N GLU A 181 -18.88 -12.12 -10.87
CA GLU A 181 -18.13 -13.37 -10.65
C GLU A 181 -16.80 -13.09 -9.97
N LEU A 182 -16.14 -11.99 -10.31
CA LEU A 182 -14.91 -11.54 -9.65
C LEU A 182 -15.17 -11.13 -8.20
N GLN A 183 -16.37 -10.66 -7.86
CA GLN A 183 -16.77 -10.33 -6.50
C GLN A 183 -17.27 -11.55 -5.71
N SER A 184 -17.63 -12.65 -6.36
CA SER A 184 -18.16 -13.87 -5.71
C SER A 184 -17.19 -14.54 -4.73
N GLY A 185 -15.89 -14.16 -4.77
CA GLY A 185 -14.85 -14.77 -3.94
C GLY A 185 -14.44 -16.17 -4.41
N LEU A 186 -14.74 -16.54 -5.66
CA LEU A 186 -14.20 -17.75 -6.27
C LEU A 186 -12.67 -17.62 -6.39
N GLY A 187 -11.98 -18.59 -5.83
CA GLY A 187 -10.53 -18.58 -5.80
C GLY A 187 -9.96 -19.92 -5.35
N SER A 188 -8.64 -20.06 -5.45
CA SER A 188 -7.88 -21.27 -5.10
C SER A 188 -7.24 -21.21 -3.72
N GLY A 189 -7.50 -20.13 -2.96
CA GLY A 189 -6.88 -19.87 -1.67
C GLY A 189 -7.36 -20.78 -0.53
N PRO A 190 -6.72 -20.68 0.65
CA PRO A 190 -7.05 -21.45 1.84
C PRO A 190 -8.46 -21.21 2.39
N TYR A 191 -9.05 -20.07 2.06
CA TYR A 191 -10.39 -19.67 2.47
C TYR A 191 -11.28 -19.39 1.26
N ARG A 192 -12.59 -19.48 1.46
CA ARG A 192 -13.63 -19.09 0.52
C ARG A 192 -14.59 -18.12 1.18
N VAL A 193 -15.24 -17.27 0.41
CA VAL A 193 -16.27 -16.37 0.92
C VAL A 193 -17.54 -17.16 1.24
N LEU A 194 -18.02 -17.02 2.47
CA LEU A 194 -19.32 -17.55 2.91
C LEU A 194 -20.39 -16.46 2.85
N ARG A 195 -20.01 -15.24 3.21
CA ARG A 195 -20.89 -14.06 3.19
C ARG A 195 -20.06 -12.83 2.84
N ALA A 196 -20.60 -11.99 1.99
CA ALA A 196 -20.06 -10.68 1.65
C ALA A 196 -21.12 -9.60 1.85
N ASN A 197 -20.74 -8.52 2.50
CA ASN A 197 -21.45 -7.26 2.55
C ASN A 197 -20.48 -6.17 2.11
N SER A 198 -20.24 -6.09 0.80
CA SER A 198 -19.24 -5.17 0.24
C SER A 198 -19.56 -3.71 0.51
N GLY A 199 -20.84 -3.35 0.63
CA GLY A 199 -21.28 -1.98 0.97
C GLY A 199 -20.84 -1.56 2.38
N ALA A 200 -20.77 -2.50 3.33
CA ALA A 200 -20.27 -2.27 4.69
C ALA A 200 -18.78 -2.64 4.84
N GLY A 201 -18.14 -3.18 3.80
CA GLY A 201 -16.75 -3.69 3.88
C GLY A 201 -16.59 -4.93 4.76
N GLU A 202 -17.66 -5.70 4.98
CA GLU A 202 -17.67 -6.86 5.84
C GLU A 202 -17.68 -8.17 5.06
N TYR A 203 -16.84 -9.11 5.47
CA TYR A 203 -16.75 -10.43 4.87
C TYR A 203 -16.67 -11.51 5.94
N THR A 204 -17.30 -12.64 5.66
CA THR A 204 -17.11 -13.88 6.42
C THR A 204 -16.51 -14.92 5.50
N LEU A 205 -15.32 -15.39 5.86
CA LEU A 205 -14.58 -16.40 5.13
C LEU A 205 -14.64 -17.72 5.91
N GLY A 206 -14.83 -18.84 5.22
CA GLY A 206 -14.70 -20.17 5.79
C GLY A 206 -13.58 -20.93 5.11
N ARG A 207 -13.08 -22.01 5.73
CA ARG A 207 -12.07 -22.87 5.10
C ARG A 207 -12.51 -23.31 3.71
N ASN A 208 -11.56 -23.32 2.78
CA ASN A 208 -11.76 -23.94 1.48
C ASN A 208 -11.46 -25.46 1.57
N PRO A 209 -12.46 -26.35 1.46
CA PRO A 209 -12.23 -27.79 1.59
C PRO A 209 -11.42 -28.39 0.42
N ARG A 210 -11.26 -27.63 -0.67
CA ARG A 210 -10.50 -28.03 -1.87
C ARG A 210 -9.14 -27.37 -1.96
N TYR A 211 -8.72 -26.71 -0.87
CA TYR A 211 -7.39 -26.07 -0.84
C TYR A 211 -6.29 -27.14 -0.95
N TRP A 212 -5.37 -26.94 -1.86
CA TRP A 212 -4.27 -27.84 -2.17
C TRP A 212 -3.16 -27.90 -1.10
N GLY A 213 -3.05 -26.83 -0.30
CA GLY A 213 -2.02 -26.69 0.74
C GLY A 213 -2.47 -27.23 2.10
N PRO A 214 -1.67 -27.00 3.15
CA PRO A 214 -2.02 -27.41 4.51
C PRO A 214 -3.35 -26.81 4.95
N ARG A 215 -4.20 -27.62 5.57
CA ARG A 215 -5.51 -27.17 6.07
C ARG A 215 -5.34 -26.02 7.06
N PRO A 216 -5.98 -24.85 6.83
CA PRO A 216 -5.95 -23.73 7.78
C PRO A 216 -6.49 -24.15 9.16
N ARG A 217 -5.91 -23.62 10.21
CA ARG A 217 -6.33 -23.94 11.59
C ARG A 217 -7.52 -23.12 12.06
N ILE A 218 -7.76 -21.95 11.46
CA ILE A 218 -8.93 -21.11 11.73
C ILE A 218 -10.11 -21.60 10.90
N ASP A 219 -11.26 -21.81 11.52
CA ASP A 219 -12.49 -22.26 10.84
C ASP A 219 -13.14 -21.14 10.05
N THR A 220 -13.23 -19.97 10.69
CA THR A 220 -13.92 -18.80 10.17
C THR A 220 -13.07 -17.55 10.39
N VAL A 221 -12.95 -16.73 9.36
CA VAL A 221 -12.36 -15.38 9.44
C VAL A 221 -13.46 -14.36 9.19
N ARG A 222 -13.69 -13.46 10.14
CA ARG A 222 -14.56 -12.30 9.97
C ARG A 222 -13.70 -11.09 9.68
N VAL A 223 -14.03 -10.36 8.65
CA VAL A 223 -13.39 -9.09 8.28
C VAL A 223 -14.39 -7.98 8.53
N ARG A 224 -13.98 -7.01 9.33
CA ARG A 224 -14.78 -5.83 9.66
C ARG A 224 -14.03 -4.58 9.26
N PHE A 225 -14.76 -3.64 8.72
CA PHE A 225 -14.25 -2.31 8.43
C PHE A 225 -14.54 -1.39 9.62
N VAL A 226 -13.48 -0.86 10.23
CA VAL A 226 -13.53 0.06 11.37
C VAL A 226 -12.59 1.22 11.06
N PRO A 227 -13.06 2.27 10.35
CA PRO A 227 -12.19 3.33 9.83
C PRO A 227 -11.52 4.13 10.95
N GLU A 228 -12.24 4.42 12.02
CA GLU A 228 -11.74 5.22 13.13
C GLU A 228 -10.77 4.41 14.00
N GLU A 229 -9.55 4.88 14.15
CA GLU A 229 -8.49 4.17 14.88
C GLU A 229 -8.85 3.96 16.35
N SER A 230 -9.39 4.97 17.02
CA SER A 230 -9.85 4.86 18.41
C SER A 230 -10.89 3.76 18.61
N SER A 231 -11.79 3.60 17.63
CA SER A 231 -12.78 2.52 17.62
C SER A 231 -12.13 1.15 17.42
N ARG A 232 -11.07 1.05 16.57
CA ARG A 232 -10.30 -0.20 16.42
C ARG A 232 -9.59 -0.58 17.70
N VAL A 233 -8.98 0.38 18.39
CA VAL A 233 -8.33 0.17 19.71
C VAL A 233 -9.33 -0.33 20.74
N VAL A 234 -10.51 0.29 20.85
CA VAL A 234 -11.59 -0.14 21.75
C VAL A 234 -12.07 -1.55 21.41
N ALA A 235 -12.30 -1.84 20.12
CA ALA A 235 -12.76 -3.16 19.68
C ALA A 235 -11.74 -4.28 19.96
N LEU A 236 -10.43 -3.98 19.86
CA LEU A 236 -9.39 -4.93 20.26
C LEU A 236 -9.38 -5.18 21.76
N ARG A 237 -9.46 -4.11 22.57
CA ARG A 237 -9.47 -4.19 24.05
C ARG A 237 -10.69 -4.96 24.57
N SER A 238 -11.87 -4.72 24.01
CA SER A 238 -13.10 -5.43 24.38
C SER A 238 -13.14 -6.88 23.89
N GLY A 239 -12.27 -7.27 22.96
CA GLY A 239 -12.27 -8.59 22.34
C GLY A 239 -13.28 -8.75 21.21
N GLU A 240 -13.86 -7.67 20.72
CA GLU A 240 -14.75 -7.67 19.55
C GLU A 240 -13.99 -7.98 18.26
N VAL A 241 -12.72 -7.57 18.19
CA VAL A 241 -11.77 -7.97 17.15
C VAL A 241 -10.51 -8.58 17.76
N ASP A 242 -9.82 -9.41 16.98
CA ASP A 242 -8.62 -10.11 17.40
C ASP A 242 -7.33 -9.47 16.89
N VAL A 243 -7.43 -8.79 15.76
CA VAL A 243 -6.31 -8.15 15.07
C VAL A 243 -6.78 -6.80 14.56
N VAL A 244 -5.98 -5.77 14.75
CA VAL A 244 -6.17 -4.44 14.15
C VAL A 244 -4.90 -4.03 13.44
N ASP A 245 -5.07 -3.46 12.25
CA ASP A 245 -3.97 -3.01 11.39
C ASP A 245 -3.78 -1.49 11.48
N THR A 246 -2.67 -1.03 10.93
CA THR A 246 -2.40 0.39 10.66
C THR A 246 -2.64 1.27 11.88
N LEU A 247 -1.89 0.98 12.93
CA LEU A 247 -1.91 1.77 14.17
C LEU A 247 -0.93 2.93 14.07
N THR A 248 -1.31 4.04 14.70
CA THR A 248 -0.34 5.09 15.06
C THR A 248 0.51 4.64 16.24
N PRO A 249 1.68 5.24 16.46
CA PRO A 249 2.50 4.97 17.63
C PRO A 249 1.76 5.22 18.95
N ASP A 250 1.00 6.31 19.01
CA ASP A 250 0.23 6.67 20.20
C ASP A 250 -0.79 5.60 20.56
N SER A 251 -1.46 5.04 19.56
CA SER A 251 -2.39 3.91 19.75
C SER A 251 -1.66 2.63 20.14
N ALA A 252 -0.50 2.36 19.55
CA ALA A 252 0.33 1.22 19.91
C ALA A 252 0.85 1.34 21.35
N GLU A 253 1.29 2.53 21.77
CA GLU A 253 1.73 2.81 23.13
C GLU A 253 0.60 2.57 24.14
N GLN A 254 -0.63 3.05 23.86
CA GLN A 254 -1.81 2.81 24.69
C GLN A 254 -2.17 1.32 24.84
N LEU A 255 -1.77 0.48 23.89
CA LEU A 255 -1.99 -0.96 23.90
C LEU A 255 -0.81 -1.74 24.49
N THR A 256 0.36 -1.12 24.57
CA THR A 256 1.58 -1.75 25.10
C THR A 256 1.41 -2.05 26.59
N GLY A 257 1.79 -3.25 26.99
CA GLY A 257 1.67 -3.71 28.38
C GLY A 257 0.25 -4.12 28.81
N LEU A 258 -0.76 -3.99 27.95
CA LEU A 258 -2.09 -4.50 28.28
C LEU A 258 -2.11 -6.03 28.29
N PRO A 259 -2.66 -6.66 29.33
CA PRO A 259 -2.77 -8.11 29.37
C PRO A 259 -3.53 -8.66 28.17
N GLY A 260 -2.94 -9.66 27.53
CA GLY A 260 -3.59 -10.33 26.40
C GLY A 260 -3.53 -9.58 25.07
N VAL A 261 -2.70 -8.54 24.96
CA VAL A 261 -2.43 -7.80 23.70
C VAL A 261 -0.94 -7.86 23.37
N GLN A 262 -0.62 -7.96 22.10
CA GLN A 262 0.74 -7.93 21.58
C GLN A 262 0.79 -6.97 20.39
N ILE A 263 1.87 -6.20 20.31
CA ILE A 263 2.17 -5.30 19.20
C ILE A 263 3.19 -5.98 18.28
N GLU A 264 2.91 -5.97 16.99
CA GLU A 264 3.85 -6.37 15.94
C GLU A 264 4.31 -5.12 15.22
N GLU A 265 5.61 -4.94 15.10
CA GLU A 265 6.23 -3.84 14.35
C GLU A 265 7.18 -4.40 13.30
N THR A 266 7.22 -3.79 12.14
CA THR A 266 8.21 -4.09 11.10
C THR A 266 8.57 -2.83 10.34
N SER A 267 9.83 -2.72 9.89
CA SER A 267 10.24 -1.67 8.94
C SER A 267 9.42 -1.79 7.67
N GLY A 268 8.76 -0.69 7.28
CA GLY A 268 7.88 -0.68 6.12
C GLY A 268 8.66 -0.51 4.81
N VAL A 269 7.99 -0.84 3.73
CA VAL A 269 8.48 -0.65 2.35
C VAL A 269 7.79 0.52 1.65
N ARG A 270 7.11 1.37 2.43
CA ARG A 270 6.49 2.61 1.95
C ARG A 270 7.42 3.79 2.23
N MET A 271 7.91 4.43 1.16
CA MET A 271 8.60 5.70 1.26
C MET A 271 7.57 6.81 1.33
N CYS A 272 7.54 7.54 2.44
CA CYS A 272 6.82 8.80 2.60
C CYS A 272 7.80 9.95 2.38
N GLN A 273 7.40 10.96 1.62
CA GLN A 273 8.32 12.01 1.24
C GLN A 273 7.61 13.32 0.91
N LEU A 274 8.30 14.41 1.15
CA LEU A 274 7.96 15.74 0.70
C LEU A 274 8.65 15.97 -0.64
N PHE A 275 8.03 15.51 -1.73
CA PHE A 275 8.62 15.46 -3.06
C PHE A 275 8.49 16.80 -3.79
N TYR A 276 9.54 17.26 -4.46
CA TYR A 276 9.49 18.48 -5.24
C TYR A 276 8.73 18.30 -6.57
N ASN A 277 8.10 19.36 -7.03
CA ASN A 277 7.50 19.41 -8.37
C ASN A 277 8.58 19.62 -9.44
N PHE A 278 8.92 18.55 -10.15
CA PHE A 278 9.90 18.60 -11.22
C PHE A 278 9.38 19.18 -12.54
N ARG A 279 8.11 19.62 -12.59
CA ARG A 279 7.52 20.33 -13.74
C ARG A 279 7.77 21.83 -13.69
N LYS A 280 8.42 22.34 -12.63
CA LYS A 280 8.75 23.75 -12.56
C LYS A 280 9.65 24.17 -13.72
N PRO A 281 9.38 25.31 -14.39
CA PRO A 281 10.14 25.75 -15.54
C PRO A 281 11.60 26.08 -15.19
N GLN A 282 12.48 26.03 -16.18
CA GLN A 282 13.83 26.56 -16.00
C GLN A 282 13.78 28.03 -15.57
N GLY A 283 14.58 28.38 -14.58
CA GLY A 283 14.53 29.70 -13.94
C GLY A 283 13.68 29.76 -12.66
N HIS A 284 12.82 28.79 -12.41
CA HIS A 284 12.21 28.67 -11.08
C HIS A 284 13.26 28.20 -10.07
N PRO A 285 13.34 28.80 -8.86
CA PRO A 285 14.38 28.44 -7.87
C PRO A 285 14.44 26.94 -7.58
N LEU A 286 13.29 26.25 -7.50
CA LEU A 286 13.23 24.81 -7.24
C LEU A 286 13.65 23.94 -8.43
N ALA A 287 13.88 24.49 -9.62
CA ALA A 287 14.48 23.74 -10.72
C ALA A 287 15.99 23.50 -10.47
N ASP A 288 16.63 24.34 -9.67
CA ASP A 288 18.05 24.20 -9.30
C ASP A 288 18.22 23.18 -8.16
N PRO A 289 18.95 22.06 -8.35
CA PRO A 289 19.20 21.08 -7.31
C PRO A 289 19.97 21.65 -6.11
N ARG A 290 20.72 22.74 -6.29
CA ARG A 290 21.44 23.41 -5.19
C ARG A 290 20.47 24.11 -4.23
N VAL A 291 19.40 24.69 -4.76
CA VAL A 291 18.32 25.29 -3.95
C VAL A 291 17.56 24.19 -3.21
N ARG A 292 17.20 23.10 -3.90
CA ARG A 292 16.54 21.96 -3.24
C ARG A 292 17.40 21.39 -2.10
N ARG A 293 18.71 21.21 -2.35
CA ARG A 293 19.67 20.79 -1.32
C ARG A 293 19.74 21.77 -0.15
N ALA A 294 19.76 23.07 -0.44
CA ALA A 294 19.81 24.09 0.61
C ALA A 294 18.59 24.02 1.54
N LEU A 295 17.42 23.73 0.98
CA LEU A 295 16.18 23.57 1.75
C LEU A 295 16.19 22.33 2.64
N THR A 296 16.84 21.24 2.25
CA THR A 296 16.89 20.05 3.11
C THR A 296 17.61 20.30 4.44
N TYR A 297 18.57 21.22 4.48
CA TYR A 297 19.24 21.61 5.73
C TYR A 297 18.33 22.37 6.71
N ALA A 298 17.16 22.85 6.26
CA ALA A 298 16.20 23.52 7.14
C ALA A 298 15.35 22.52 7.95
N ILE A 299 15.30 21.26 7.54
CA ILE A 299 14.39 20.25 8.11
C ILE A 299 15.12 19.44 9.17
N ASP A 300 14.59 19.48 10.40
CA ASP A 300 15.02 18.62 11.50
C ASP A 300 14.29 17.26 11.40
N GLY A 301 14.89 16.34 10.64
CA GLY A 301 14.34 15.03 10.41
C GLY A 301 14.29 14.18 11.68
N GLU A 302 15.25 14.34 12.59
CA GLU A 302 15.28 13.64 13.87
C GLU A 302 14.10 14.06 14.76
N ALA A 303 13.86 15.37 14.89
CA ALA A 303 12.70 15.90 15.62
C ALA A 303 11.37 15.44 14.98
N LEU A 304 11.27 15.45 13.64
CA LEU A 304 10.06 14.93 12.97
C LEU A 304 9.82 13.46 13.26
N VAL A 305 10.86 12.62 13.25
CA VAL A 305 10.73 11.19 13.53
C VAL A 305 10.39 10.94 15.00
N ASN A 306 11.09 11.59 15.92
CA ASN A 306 10.97 11.30 17.35
C ASN A 306 9.77 12.00 18.00
N ASP A 307 9.56 13.30 17.71
CA ASP A 307 8.61 14.14 18.42
C ASP A 307 7.24 14.21 17.71
N VAL A 308 7.21 14.13 16.38
CA VAL A 308 5.96 14.24 15.60
C VAL A 308 5.43 12.85 15.22
N LEU A 309 6.32 11.97 14.75
CA LEU A 309 5.96 10.60 14.34
C LEU A 309 6.13 9.58 15.48
N ASN A 310 6.52 10.02 16.69
CA ASN A 310 6.69 9.20 17.89
C ASN A 310 7.45 7.88 17.62
N GLY A 311 8.53 7.96 16.82
CA GLY A 311 9.37 6.82 16.47
C GLY A 311 8.76 5.81 15.47
N SER A 312 7.59 6.09 14.88
CA SER A 312 6.95 5.19 13.89
C SER A 312 7.53 5.24 12.49
N ALA A 313 8.65 5.90 12.34
CA ALA A 313 9.32 6.05 11.07
C ALA A 313 10.84 5.87 11.24
N GLU A 314 11.49 5.64 10.12
CA GLU A 314 12.94 5.70 9.98
C GLU A 314 13.26 6.77 8.94
N GLU A 315 14.11 7.75 9.28
CA GLU A 315 14.54 8.73 8.29
C GLU A 315 15.20 8.03 7.10
N ALA A 316 14.87 8.49 5.89
CA ALA A 316 15.37 7.83 4.69
C ALA A 316 16.90 7.95 4.57
N GLY A 317 17.58 6.82 4.53
CA GLY A 317 19.01 6.72 4.20
C GLY A 317 19.28 6.60 2.70
N GLY A 318 18.25 6.77 1.87
CA GLY A 318 18.32 6.62 0.42
C GLY A 318 17.06 7.10 -0.28
N VAL A 319 16.95 6.80 -1.56
CA VAL A 319 15.83 7.22 -2.41
C VAL A 319 14.68 6.21 -2.45
N VAL A 320 14.85 5.08 -1.80
CA VAL A 320 13.82 4.06 -1.52
C VAL A 320 14.06 3.48 -0.13
N PRO A 321 13.07 2.86 0.53
CA PRO A 321 13.26 2.23 1.84
C PRO A 321 14.38 1.21 1.83
N LEU A 322 15.26 1.25 2.85
CA LEU A 322 16.40 0.32 2.95
C LEU A 322 16.00 -1.14 3.22
N ALA A 323 14.76 -1.37 3.61
CA ALA A 323 14.18 -2.72 3.75
C ALA A 323 13.95 -3.43 2.40
N LEU A 324 14.00 -2.71 1.27
CA LEU A 324 13.83 -3.30 -0.06
C LEU A 324 15.10 -4.00 -0.52
N GLU A 325 14.95 -5.15 -1.16
CA GLU A 325 16.08 -5.82 -1.80
C GLU A 325 16.65 -4.94 -2.93
N GLY A 326 17.97 -4.75 -2.94
CA GLY A 326 18.67 -3.87 -3.89
C GLY A 326 18.64 -2.38 -3.52
N ALA A 327 18.09 -2.02 -2.37
CA ALA A 327 18.24 -0.68 -1.83
C ALA A 327 19.66 -0.46 -1.29
N VAL A 328 20.18 0.74 -1.45
CA VAL A 328 21.47 1.14 -0.90
C VAL A 328 21.36 2.46 -0.16
N ARG A 329 22.19 2.64 0.86
CA ARG A 329 22.32 3.94 1.53
C ARG A 329 23.04 4.91 0.60
N THR A 330 22.39 6.00 0.23
CA THR A 330 22.95 7.01 -0.68
C THR A 330 23.33 8.31 0.03
N GLY A 331 22.77 8.55 1.21
CA GLY A 331 23.04 9.74 1.99
C GLY A 331 22.16 9.83 3.24
N SER A 332 22.17 11.00 3.86
CA SER A 332 21.30 11.34 4.98
C SER A 332 20.88 12.81 4.86
N TYR A 333 19.74 13.15 5.42
CA TYR A 333 19.37 14.52 5.66
C TYR A 333 20.16 15.05 6.86
N THR A 334 20.59 16.29 6.80
CA THR A 334 21.39 16.91 7.87
C THR A 334 20.73 18.23 8.25
N TYR A 335 20.35 18.38 9.50
CA TYR A 335 19.80 19.63 10.02
C TYR A 335 20.90 20.65 10.27
N ASP A 336 20.88 21.77 9.56
CA ASP A 336 21.74 22.94 9.74
C ASP A 336 21.04 24.18 9.18
N PRO A 337 20.11 24.81 9.94
CA PRO A 337 19.34 25.95 9.45
C PRO A 337 20.20 27.20 9.16
N ALA A 338 21.36 27.31 9.80
CA ALA A 338 22.30 28.38 9.49
C ALA A 338 22.94 28.19 8.12
N LYS A 339 23.30 26.96 7.77
CA LYS A 339 23.80 26.61 6.44
C LYS A 339 22.72 26.77 5.38
N ALA A 340 21.46 26.37 5.68
CA ALA A 340 20.33 26.58 4.78
C ALA A 340 20.21 28.09 4.40
N ARG A 341 20.16 28.96 5.39
CA ARG A 341 20.10 30.42 5.16
C ARG A 341 21.26 30.93 4.31
N ARG A 342 22.51 30.57 4.65
CA ARG A 342 23.70 30.98 3.90
C ARG A 342 23.64 30.53 2.43
N LEU A 343 23.25 29.27 2.18
CA LEU A 343 23.15 28.72 0.82
C LEU A 343 22.02 29.40 0.04
N LEU A 344 20.83 29.55 0.61
CA LEU A 344 19.70 30.24 -0.04
C LEU A 344 20.07 31.67 -0.42
N THR A 345 20.75 32.39 0.48
CA THR A 345 21.26 33.74 0.20
C THR A 345 22.25 33.75 -0.96
N SER A 346 23.24 32.86 -0.94
CA SER A 346 24.26 32.78 -2.00
C SER A 346 23.69 32.39 -3.37
N LEU A 347 22.54 31.69 -3.40
CA LEU A 347 21.82 31.28 -4.60
C LEU A 347 20.75 32.29 -5.03
N GLY A 348 20.59 33.41 -4.36
CA GLY A 348 19.58 34.41 -4.65
C GLY A 348 18.14 33.97 -4.36
N ALA A 349 17.97 33.00 -3.48
CA ALA A 349 16.67 32.38 -3.14
C ALA A 349 16.15 32.87 -1.76
N THR A 350 16.36 34.12 -1.39
CA THR A 350 16.01 34.68 -0.06
C THR A 350 14.51 34.92 0.13
N ASP A 351 13.78 35.19 -0.96
CA ASP A 351 12.32 35.44 -0.94
C ASP A 351 11.50 34.28 -1.45
N LEU A 352 12.02 33.06 -1.28
CA LEU A 352 11.38 31.87 -1.79
C LEU A 352 10.00 31.69 -1.16
N ARG A 353 9.02 31.43 -2.04
CA ARG A 353 7.66 31.05 -1.65
C ARG A 353 7.43 29.61 -2.08
N ILE A 354 6.92 28.79 -1.17
CA ILE A 354 6.69 27.36 -1.41
C ILE A 354 5.24 27.04 -1.07
N LYS A 355 4.54 26.40 -1.98
CA LYS A 355 3.22 25.82 -1.75
C LYS A 355 3.36 24.31 -1.54
N VAL A 356 3.02 23.86 -0.33
CA VAL A 356 3.01 22.44 0.05
C VAL A 356 1.59 21.91 -0.02
N ILE A 357 1.41 20.78 -0.69
CA ILE A 357 0.11 20.12 -0.81
C ILE A 357 0.19 18.68 -0.30
N TRP A 358 -0.91 18.13 0.21
CA TRP A 358 -1.03 16.71 0.55
C TRP A 358 -2.49 16.27 0.63
N GLU A 359 -2.71 14.96 0.63
CA GLU A 359 -4.00 14.33 0.90
C GLU A 359 -4.05 13.88 2.36
N THR A 360 -5.16 14.12 3.05
CA THR A 360 -5.37 13.66 4.44
C THR A 360 -5.27 12.13 4.53
N GLY A 361 -4.51 11.64 5.51
CA GLY A 361 -4.30 10.21 5.74
C GLY A 361 -3.29 9.58 4.80
N GLU A 362 -2.45 10.38 4.12
CA GLU A 362 -1.38 9.87 3.26
C GLU A 362 -0.33 9.09 4.08
N PHE A 363 -0.03 9.57 5.28
CA PHE A 363 0.80 8.88 6.28
C PHE A 363 0.41 9.32 7.71
N ALA A 364 0.93 8.63 8.71
CA ALA A 364 0.64 8.94 10.11
C ALA A 364 1.05 10.39 10.46
N ALA A 365 0.20 11.11 11.18
CA ALA A 365 0.41 12.49 11.62
C ALA A 365 0.79 13.47 10.48
N ASP A 366 0.32 13.24 9.25
CA ASP A 366 0.69 14.03 8.07
C ASP A 366 0.48 15.53 8.26
N THR A 367 -0.65 15.94 8.84
CA THR A 367 -0.93 17.35 9.11
C THR A 367 0.09 17.97 10.07
N SER A 368 0.41 17.28 11.17
CA SER A 368 1.42 17.74 12.14
C SER A 368 2.82 17.82 11.53
N VAL A 369 3.17 16.85 10.67
CA VAL A 369 4.44 16.91 9.91
C VAL A 369 4.47 18.14 8.99
N MET A 370 3.37 18.43 8.26
CA MET A 370 3.33 19.60 7.36
C MET A 370 3.42 20.91 8.12
N GLU A 371 2.76 21.04 9.27
CA GLU A 371 2.82 22.22 10.13
C GLU A 371 4.24 22.44 10.68
N ALA A 372 4.89 21.37 11.19
CA ALA A 372 6.27 21.44 11.67
C ALA A 372 7.25 21.84 10.55
N VAL A 373 7.10 21.26 9.36
CA VAL A 373 7.90 21.62 8.18
C VAL A 373 7.70 23.10 7.78
N LEU A 374 6.47 23.60 7.85
CA LEU A 374 6.17 25.01 7.60
C LEU A 374 6.96 25.92 8.55
N ASP A 375 6.96 25.63 9.84
CA ASP A 375 7.68 26.43 10.84
C ASP A 375 9.21 26.34 10.64
N MET A 376 9.73 25.17 10.30
CA MET A 376 11.16 25.00 9.99
C MET A 376 11.58 25.81 8.75
N LEU A 377 10.77 25.81 7.70
CA LEU A 377 11.01 26.63 6.50
C LEU A 377 10.96 28.12 6.81
N LYS A 378 9.98 28.56 7.62
CA LYS A 378 9.86 29.95 8.08
C LYS A 378 11.08 30.39 8.88
N ALA A 379 11.65 29.51 9.72
CA ALA A 379 12.84 29.82 10.51
C ALA A 379 14.07 30.15 9.64
N VAL A 380 14.13 29.67 8.41
CA VAL A 380 15.21 29.99 7.45
C VAL A 380 14.84 31.09 6.44
N GLY A 381 13.69 31.76 6.60
CA GLY A 381 13.25 32.87 5.77
C GLY A 381 12.43 32.45 4.53
N VAL A 382 12.05 31.20 4.42
CA VAL A 382 11.18 30.69 3.34
C VAL A 382 9.72 30.89 3.73
N ARG A 383 8.92 31.47 2.84
CA ARG A 383 7.47 31.63 3.03
C ARG A 383 6.74 30.42 2.44
N ALA A 384 6.29 29.49 3.29
CA ALA A 384 5.52 28.35 2.84
C ALA A 384 4.02 28.53 3.14
N THR A 385 3.18 27.93 2.31
CA THR A 385 1.73 27.82 2.49
C THR A 385 1.31 26.36 2.37
N LEU A 386 0.30 25.96 3.14
CA LEU A 386 -0.23 24.59 3.15
C LEU A 386 -1.58 24.53 2.44
N GLN A 387 -1.79 23.50 1.63
CA GLN A 387 -3.10 23.17 1.07
C GLN A 387 -3.36 21.66 1.21
N GLN A 388 -4.33 21.33 2.02
CA GLN A 388 -4.79 19.98 2.27
C GLN A 388 -5.90 19.59 1.29
N PHE A 389 -5.95 18.34 0.92
CA PHE A 389 -6.99 17.74 0.09
C PHE A 389 -7.65 16.57 0.82
N GLU A 390 -8.94 16.40 0.58
CA GLU A 390 -9.66 15.22 1.06
C GLU A 390 -9.30 13.98 0.24
N PRO A 391 -9.36 12.78 0.84
CA PRO A 391 -9.08 11.53 0.15
C PRO A 391 -9.93 11.33 -1.11
N GLY A 392 -9.25 11.02 -2.22
CA GLY A 392 -9.92 10.85 -3.51
C GLY A 392 -10.37 12.15 -4.19
N GLY A 393 -9.98 13.32 -3.65
CA GLY A 393 -10.26 14.63 -4.22
C GLY A 393 -9.36 14.98 -5.42
N ASP A 394 -9.28 16.28 -5.72
CA ASP A 394 -8.58 16.80 -6.91
C ASP A 394 -7.06 16.66 -6.89
N ILE A 395 -6.46 16.22 -5.77
CA ILE A 395 -5.00 16.14 -5.62
C ILE A 395 -4.35 15.29 -6.73
N LEU A 396 -5.05 14.30 -7.26
CA LEU A 396 -4.53 13.46 -8.36
C LEU A 396 -4.29 14.31 -9.63
N THR A 397 -5.23 15.18 -9.98
CA THR A 397 -5.11 16.10 -11.11
C THR A 397 -3.99 17.11 -10.90
N TRP A 398 -3.84 17.60 -9.67
CA TRP A 398 -2.74 18.50 -9.29
C TRP A 398 -1.39 17.77 -9.37
N ARG A 399 -1.30 16.58 -8.81
CA ARG A 399 -0.11 15.73 -8.86
C ARG A 399 0.33 15.43 -10.28
N GLN A 400 -0.61 15.27 -11.20
CA GLN A 400 -0.36 15.04 -12.62
C GLN A 400 0.00 16.32 -13.40
N GLY A 401 -0.03 17.49 -12.76
CA GLY A 401 0.24 18.78 -13.41
C GLY A 401 -0.86 19.22 -14.38
N ARG A 402 -2.08 18.69 -14.20
CA ARG A 402 -3.25 19.04 -15.03
C ARG A 402 -4.07 20.18 -14.45
N ALA A 403 -3.91 20.46 -13.18
CA ALA A 403 -4.55 21.56 -12.48
C ALA A 403 -3.66 22.10 -11.36
N GLY A 404 -3.92 23.35 -10.98
CA GLY A 404 -3.26 24.02 -9.86
C GLY A 404 -1.76 24.25 -10.03
N ASP A 405 -1.19 24.96 -9.08
CA ASP A 405 0.25 25.16 -8.95
C ASP A 405 0.70 24.77 -7.54
N TRP A 406 1.80 24.03 -7.45
CA TRP A 406 2.38 23.56 -6.20
C TRP A 406 3.89 23.36 -6.35
N ASP A 407 4.59 23.30 -5.22
CA ASP A 407 6.06 23.22 -5.17
C ASP A 407 6.55 21.93 -4.53
N VAL A 408 5.88 21.52 -3.45
CA VAL A 408 6.18 20.31 -2.69
C VAL A 408 4.89 19.54 -2.44
N ILE A 409 4.94 18.22 -2.54
CA ILE A 409 3.81 17.36 -2.21
C ILE A 409 4.21 16.32 -1.16
N GLY A 410 3.41 16.19 -0.11
CA GLY A 410 3.46 15.05 0.78
C GLY A 410 2.83 13.84 0.11
N ASN A 411 3.62 12.79 -0.10
CA ASN A 411 3.15 11.58 -0.77
C ASN A 411 3.90 10.33 -0.30
N GLY A 412 3.21 9.20 -0.25
CA GLY A 412 3.81 7.90 -0.01
C GLY A 412 3.81 7.01 -1.25
N TYR A 413 4.85 6.19 -1.38
CA TYR A 413 4.98 5.20 -2.45
C TYR A 413 5.36 3.83 -1.87
N GLY A 414 4.48 2.85 -1.99
CA GLY A 414 4.69 1.49 -1.51
C GLY A 414 5.39 0.60 -2.54
N SER A 415 5.96 -0.51 -2.07
CA SER A 415 6.61 -1.51 -2.91
C SER A 415 5.98 -2.89 -2.74
N PRO A 416 4.97 -3.25 -3.53
CA PRO A 416 4.31 -4.56 -3.41
C PRO A 416 5.18 -5.73 -3.90
N THR A 417 6.31 -5.46 -4.53
CA THR A 417 7.28 -6.47 -5.00
C THR A 417 8.41 -6.73 -4.02
N GLY A 418 8.58 -5.87 -3.01
CA GLY A 418 9.68 -5.94 -2.07
C GLY A 418 11.05 -5.65 -2.65
N GLN A 419 11.12 -5.00 -3.84
CA GLN A 419 12.38 -4.74 -4.53
C GLN A 419 12.53 -3.29 -4.96
N ALA A 420 13.76 -2.76 -4.80
CA ALA A 420 14.11 -1.40 -5.16
C ALA A 420 13.89 -1.09 -6.65
N LEU A 421 14.20 -2.03 -7.56
CA LEU A 421 14.08 -1.82 -9.00
C LEU A 421 12.69 -1.32 -9.40
N THR A 422 11.63 -2.03 -8.99
CA THR A 422 10.25 -1.68 -9.37
C THR A 422 9.81 -0.37 -8.76
N THR A 423 10.24 -0.07 -7.53
CA THR A 423 9.96 1.21 -6.87
C THR A 423 10.67 2.36 -7.58
N LEU A 424 11.95 2.17 -7.93
CA LEU A 424 12.73 3.16 -8.68
C LEU A 424 12.13 3.41 -10.08
N GLN A 425 11.69 2.36 -10.77
CA GLN A 425 11.00 2.52 -12.06
C GLN A 425 9.69 3.31 -11.91
N GLY A 426 8.91 3.01 -10.87
CA GLY A 426 7.66 3.71 -10.60
C GLY A 426 7.83 5.19 -10.26
N MET A 427 8.83 5.53 -9.45
CA MET A 427 9.07 6.89 -8.97
C MET A 427 9.95 7.72 -9.88
N TYR A 428 10.99 7.12 -10.47
CA TYR A 428 12.07 7.84 -11.14
C TYR A 428 12.29 7.40 -12.59
N GLY A 429 11.48 6.48 -13.12
CA GLY A 429 11.60 5.96 -14.48
C GLY A 429 11.18 6.91 -15.59
N GLY A 430 10.80 8.15 -15.26
CA GLY A 430 10.42 9.16 -16.23
C GLY A 430 9.20 8.79 -17.07
N THR A 431 9.20 9.22 -18.33
CA THR A 431 8.11 8.96 -19.27
C THR A 431 8.19 7.60 -19.95
N ALA A 432 9.40 7.02 -20.07
CA ALA A 432 9.63 5.79 -20.84
C ALA A 432 8.88 4.56 -20.26
N ALA A 433 8.70 4.48 -18.95
CA ALA A 433 7.90 3.43 -18.31
C ALA A 433 6.39 3.73 -18.31
N LYS A 434 5.96 4.88 -18.82
CA LYS A 434 4.63 5.45 -18.60
C LYS A 434 3.93 6.00 -19.83
N GLU A 435 4.29 5.56 -21.01
CA GLU A 435 3.48 5.83 -22.21
C GLU A 435 2.00 5.46 -22.01
N ARG A 436 1.73 4.51 -21.08
CA ARG A 436 0.38 4.12 -20.67
C ARG A 436 -0.27 5.04 -19.62
N THR A 437 0.50 5.81 -18.84
CA THR A 437 -0.02 6.69 -17.77
C THR A 437 0.25 8.17 -18.00
N ARG A 438 0.90 8.53 -19.05
CA ARG A 438 1.24 9.87 -19.58
C ARG A 438 2.09 10.77 -18.67
N ASP A 439 2.19 10.49 -17.37
CA ASP A 439 2.82 11.43 -16.44
C ASP A 439 3.91 10.75 -15.62
N ALA A 440 5.13 11.26 -15.74
CA ALA A 440 6.20 10.91 -14.81
C ALA A 440 5.78 11.29 -13.38
N PHE A 441 6.15 10.44 -12.41
CA PHE A 441 5.87 10.68 -11.01
C PHE A 441 6.39 12.07 -10.60
N MET A 442 5.52 12.96 -10.17
CA MET A 442 5.81 14.37 -9.83
C MET A 442 6.57 15.15 -10.91
N GLY A 443 6.48 14.71 -12.18
CA GLY A 443 7.22 15.30 -13.28
C GLY A 443 8.71 14.95 -13.32
N TYR A 444 9.16 13.96 -12.55
CA TYR A 444 10.56 13.57 -12.50
C TYR A 444 11.00 12.95 -13.83
N VAL A 445 11.74 13.72 -14.61
CA VAL A 445 12.32 13.31 -15.89
C VAL A 445 13.78 13.77 -15.92
N VAL A 446 14.70 12.84 -15.65
CA VAL A 446 16.14 13.09 -15.65
C VAL A 446 16.79 12.08 -16.63
N PRO A 447 17.17 12.49 -17.84
CA PRO A 447 17.58 11.56 -18.92
C PRO A 447 18.69 10.58 -18.52
N ARG A 448 19.70 11.05 -17.77
CA ARG A 448 20.78 10.18 -17.24
C ARG A 448 20.23 9.08 -16.32
N VAL A 449 19.32 9.44 -15.42
CA VAL A 449 18.71 8.49 -14.48
C VAL A 449 17.85 7.49 -15.24
N GLU A 450 17.04 7.93 -16.19
CA GLU A 450 16.22 7.05 -17.03
C GLU A 450 17.07 6.04 -17.80
N GLN A 451 18.18 6.48 -18.39
CA GLN A 451 19.10 5.60 -19.12
C GLN A 451 19.70 4.55 -18.20
N GLN A 452 20.21 4.96 -17.02
CA GLN A 452 20.81 4.06 -16.04
C GLN A 452 19.79 3.07 -15.48
N LEU A 453 18.58 3.54 -15.23
CA LEU A 453 17.49 2.70 -14.70
C LEU A 453 17.03 1.67 -15.73
N ARG A 454 16.93 2.04 -17.01
CA ARG A 454 16.67 1.08 -18.12
C ARG A 454 17.75 0.01 -18.20
N ALA A 455 19.03 0.40 -18.08
CA ALA A 455 20.14 -0.56 -18.10
C ALA A 455 20.14 -1.52 -16.89
N ALA A 456 19.68 -1.05 -15.73
CA ALA A 456 19.51 -1.91 -14.56
C ALA A 456 18.28 -2.83 -14.69
N ALA A 457 17.21 -2.33 -15.30
CA ALA A 457 15.93 -3.03 -15.43
C ALA A 457 15.99 -4.26 -16.37
N THR A 458 16.92 -4.28 -17.31
CA THR A 458 17.09 -5.39 -18.27
C THR A 458 18.30 -6.27 -17.94
N GLU A 459 19.03 -5.98 -16.86
CA GLU A 459 20.18 -6.78 -16.44
C GLU A 459 19.71 -8.07 -15.75
N VAL A 460 20.11 -9.21 -16.31
CA VAL A 460 19.72 -10.53 -15.82
C VAL A 460 20.67 -11.08 -14.73
N ASP A 461 21.93 -10.68 -14.74
CA ASP A 461 22.86 -11.03 -13.67
C ASP A 461 22.53 -10.24 -12.40
N ASP A 462 22.25 -10.94 -11.32
CA ASP A 462 21.82 -10.36 -10.05
C ASP A 462 22.87 -9.42 -9.43
N THR A 463 24.16 -9.78 -9.55
CA THR A 463 25.27 -9.00 -8.99
C THR A 463 25.47 -7.71 -9.78
N GLU A 464 25.47 -7.81 -11.11
CA GLU A 464 25.62 -6.66 -11.98
C GLU A 464 24.38 -5.74 -11.90
N ARG A 465 23.20 -6.32 -11.78
CA ARG A 465 21.96 -5.54 -11.55
C ARG A 465 22.03 -4.77 -10.23
N ALA A 466 22.48 -5.40 -9.15
CA ALA A 466 22.66 -4.73 -7.86
C ALA A 466 23.66 -3.57 -7.97
N ARG A 467 24.77 -3.76 -8.69
CA ARG A 467 25.77 -2.71 -8.94
C ARG A 467 25.18 -1.54 -9.74
N LYS A 468 24.43 -1.82 -10.80
CA LYS A 468 23.74 -0.80 -11.60
C LYS A 468 22.69 -0.05 -10.78
N LEU A 469 21.93 -0.77 -9.94
CA LEU A 469 20.95 -0.16 -9.03
C LEU A 469 21.59 0.77 -8.00
N ALA A 470 22.75 0.43 -7.48
CA ALA A 470 23.49 1.32 -6.59
C ALA A 470 23.89 2.63 -7.28
N VAL A 471 24.43 2.54 -8.50
CA VAL A 471 24.79 3.72 -9.32
C VAL A 471 23.58 4.63 -9.56
N VAL A 472 22.48 4.05 -9.94
CA VAL A 472 21.24 4.81 -10.20
C VAL A 472 20.70 5.49 -8.95
N GLN A 473 20.73 4.83 -7.80
CA GLN A 473 20.23 5.40 -6.55
C GLN A 473 21.07 6.60 -6.11
N HIS A 474 22.41 6.54 -6.26
CA HIS A 474 23.26 7.70 -6.03
C HIS A 474 22.96 8.85 -7.00
N ALA A 475 22.78 8.54 -8.29
CA ALA A 475 22.45 9.55 -9.28
C ALA A 475 21.10 10.24 -9.00
N ILE A 476 20.10 9.51 -8.50
CA ILE A 476 18.81 10.09 -8.07
C ILE A 476 19.03 10.96 -6.84
N TRP A 477 19.77 10.49 -5.84
CA TRP A 477 20.03 11.25 -4.61
C TRP A 477 20.65 12.62 -4.90
N GLU A 478 21.61 12.68 -5.83
CA GLU A 478 22.26 13.93 -6.26
C GLU A 478 21.30 14.97 -6.85
N THR A 479 20.10 14.54 -7.31
CA THR A 479 19.08 15.46 -7.81
C THR A 479 18.27 16.14 -6.70
N TRP A 480 18.41 15.68 -5.45
CA TRP A 480 17.64 16.13 -4.29
C TRP A 480 16.13 16.12 -4.59
N PRO A 481 15.55 14.94 -4.80
CA PRO A 481 14.16 14.86 -5.28
C PRO A 481 13.14 15.23 -4.20
N SER A 482 13.53 15.17 -2.92
CA SER A 482 12.64 15.43 -1.79
C SER A 482 13.25 16.44 -0.84
N LEU A 483 12.40 17.30 -0.26
CA LEU A 483 12.73 18.18 0.84
C LEU A 483 13.11 17.36 2.08
N TRP A 484 12.36 16.30 2.34
CA TRP A 484 12.60 15.31 3.37
C TRP A 484 11.86 14.01 3.04
N ALA A 485 12.35 12.88 3.53
CA ALA A 485 11.76 11.57 3.31
C ALA A 485 12.01 10.63 4.49
N PHE A 486 11.09 9.69 4.67
CA PHE A 486 11.18 8.65 5.69
C PHE A 486 10.50 7.36 5.21
N ALA A 487 10.90 6.24 5.77
CA ALA A 487 10.18 4.98 5.63
C ALA A 487 9.23 4.81 6.81
N SER A 488 7.94 4.61 6.53
CA SER A 488 6.97 4.32 7.59
C SER A 488 7.24 2.94 8.18
N LYS A 489 7.18 2.79 9.49
CA LYS A 489 7.04 1.49 10.11
C LYS A 489 5.59 1.01 9.97
N THR A 490 5.40 -0.28 9.95
CA THR A 490 4.07 -0.89 9.97
C THR A 490 3.79 -1.44 11.35
N LEU A 491 2.69 -1.00 11.95
CA LEU A 491 2.25 -1.40 13.28
C LEU A 491 0.91 -2.14 13.20
N LEU A 492 0.83 -3.25 13.92
CA LEU A 492 -0.36 -4.07 14.06
C LEU A 492 -0.48 -4.49 15.52
N ALA A 493 -1.70 -4.52 16.05
CA ALA A 493 -1.95 -5.12 17.36
C ALA A 493 -2.82 -6.36 17.22
N ARG A 494 -2.51 -7.36 18.03
CA ARG A 494 -3.27 -8.61 18.09
C ARG A 494 -3.50 -9.07 19.52
N ARG A 495 -4.56 -9.81 19.72
CA ARG A 495 -4.78 -10.52 20.98
C ARG A 495 -3.79 -11.68 21.11
N SER A 496 -3.32 -11.96 22.32
CA SER A 496 -2.31 -13.01 22.58
C SER A 496 -2.78 -14.41 22.17
N ARG A 497 -4.10 -14.63 22.07
CA ARG A 497 -4.66 -15.89 21.55
C ARG A 497 -4.36 -16.12 20.07
N VAL A 498 -4.05 -15.06 19.31
CA VAL A 498 -3.70 -15.15 17.88
C VAL A 498 -2.21 -15.49 17.76
N GLN A 499 -1.90 -16.67 17.28
CA GLN A 499 -0.54 -17.17 17.13
C GLN A 499 -0.22 -17.47 15.67
N GLY A 500 1.07 -17.44 15.31
CA GLY A 500 1.54 -17.75 13.96
C GLY A 500 1.27 -16.65 12.93
N LEU A 501 0.80 -15.47 13.37
CA LEU A 501 0.76 -14.28 12.55
C LEU A 501 2.21 -13.78 12.39
N SER A 502 2.58 -13.40 11.17
CA SER A 502 3.86 -12.77 10.87
C SER A 502 3.60 -11.62 9.92
N LEU A 503 3.76 -10.41 10.44
CA LEU A 503 3.59 -9.18 9.68
C LEU A 503 4.76 -9.01 8.71
N LEU A 504 4.45 -8.81 7.43
CA LEU A 504 5.44 -8.51 6.41
C LEU A 504 5.59 -6.99 6.22
N PRO A 505 6.77 -6.50 5.79
CA PRO A 505 6.99 -5.08 5.51
C PRO A 505 6.02 -4.47 4.48
N ILE A 506 5.38 -5.30 3.65
CA ILE A 506 4.30 -4.90 2.71
C ILE A 506 2.92 -4.82 3.39
N ASN A 507 2.87 -4.67 4.71
CA ASN A 507 1.66 -4.60 5.52
C ASN A 507 0.65 -5.73 5.23
N SER A 508 1.13 -6.94 5.15
CA SER A 508 0.29 -8.12 4.96
C SER A 508 0.79 -9.31 5.79
N TYR A 509 -0.08 -10.28 6.03
CA TYR A 509 0.22 -11.51 6.76
C TYR A 509 -0.51 -12.69 6.14
N ASP A 510 -0.02 -13.91 6.44
CA ASP A 510 -0.57 -15.14 5.88
C ASP A 510 -1.58 -15.76 6.86
N LEU A 511 -2.86 -15.67 6.53
CA LEU A 511 -3.95 -16.23 7.34
C LEU A 511 -3.92 -17.76 7.41
N SER A 512 -3.26 -18.44 6.47
CA SER A 512 -3.17 -19.91 6.48
C SER A 512 -2.28 -20.45 7.61
N ALA A 513 -1.36 -19.64 8.10
CA ALA A 513 -0.43 -19.98 9.19
C ALA A 513 -0.98 -19.64 10.58
N VAL A 514 -2.04 -18.84 10.66
CA VAL A 514 -2.60 -18.34 11.92
C VAL A 514 -3.37 -19.45 12.65
N ARG A 515 -3.25 -19.47 13.99
CA ARG A 515 -4.01 -20.31 14.91
C ARG A 515 -4.50 -19.50 16.10
N LEU A 516 -5.56 -19.98 16.74
CA LEU A 516 -6.03 -19.45 18.01
C LEU A 516 -5.65 -20.43 19.12
N GLU A 517 -5.08 -19.88 20.21
CA GLU A 517 -4.87 -20.58 21.47
C GLU A 517 -5.99 -20.19 22.41
N GLY A 518 -6.54 -21.17 23.13
CA GLY A 518 -7.67 -20.98 24.05
C GLY A 518 -7.30 -20.26 25.33
#